data_cf2f370aab39c63e625e4ee05770c475
#
_entry.id   cf2f370aab39c63e625e4ee05770c475
#
_cell.length_a   1.000
_cell.length_b   1.000
_cell.length_c   1.000
_cell.angle_alpha   90.00
_cell.angle_beta   90.00
_cell.angle_gamma   90.00
#
_symmetry.space_group_name_H-M   'P 1'
#
loop_
_entity.id
_entity.type
_entity.pdbx_description
1 polymer ?
#
loop_
_entity_poly.entity_id
_entity_poly.type
_entity_poly.pdbx_seq_one_letter_code
_entity_poly.pdbx_strand_id
1 'polypeptide(L)'
;MNEPQIRLKLSRFPGDKLIRIAVEVLGHRGVTTKGEAIDFLTQLVTENRKTLDEILVLVQNAKPYVPLPEVQPDPRLDEALVNIQDRLHDLGKAVELKAQAAVEKAERDVQAKLAGVKSADSSLISETIRAEVAKVFAPFKQDASPEVLAEIAGRIGQFRTERAGDIFPVTAYGNVDFGDLQVGIWSDPEAPALVDDYVFNPAHLHQALIALDDQLPDNVWLAGERGTGKTEFVTQLAARLQRKLVRVNFDEALERADFIGANTISGGDVVWSEGIITKAIQHPGALVLLDEVGFARAQSISVLHALTERSVHRSLTIAETGARIPVASHVAFFAADNSNGHGDSGNFAGVREQNSAFLDRFGFTLRFEYLPAVDEAALIVKRTGLTPKAADILVDFAGAARQQAKNGLLTQPPSLRQLFAWAGAVAKGLPVQIAFQNAVINKFPADCEAELLALYAAKVDEVEFKGAI
;
A
#
# COMPACT_ATOMS: atom_id res chain seq x y z
N MET A 1 49.94 15.05 -1.51
CA MET A 1 50.13 15.69 -2.83
C MET A 1 48.79 16.16 -3.33
N ASN A 2 48.75 17.29 -4.08
CA ASN A 2 47.51 17.74 -4.69
C ASN A 2 47.29 17.04 -6.06
N GLU A 3 46.07 17.06 -6.54
CA GLU A 3 45.63 16.40 -7.77
C GLU A 3 46.51 16.74 -8.99
N PRO A 4 46.88 18.00 -9.29
CA PRO A 4 47.77 18.34 -10.41
C PRO A 4 49.13 17.67 -10.33
N GLN A 5 49.67 17.48 -9.13
CA GLN A 5 50.98 16.83 -8.93
C GLN A 5 50.91 15.32 -9.19
N ILE A 6 49.77 14.69 -8.83
CA ILE A 6 49.51 13.27 -9.12
C ILE A 6 49.41 13.06 -10.63
N ARG A 7 48.58 13.87 -11.31
CA ARG A 7 48.43 13.85 -12.78
C ARG A 7 49.74 14.01 -13.50
N LEU A 8 50.58 14.95 -13.06
CA LEU A 8 51.91 15.19 -13.66
C LEU A 8 52.84 13.98 -13.52
N LYS A 9 52.78 13.27 -12.38
CA LYS A 9 53.60 12.06 -12.20
C LYS A 9 53.11 10.92 -13.09
N LEU A 10 51.81 10.69 -13.16
CA LEU A 10 51.20 9.63 -13.98
C LEU A 10 51.38 9.92 -15.48
N SER A 11 51.32 11.17 -15.93
CA SER A 11 51.47 11.54 -17.34
C SER A 11 52.86 11.20 -17.96
N ARG A 12 53.86 10.95 -17.11
CA ARG A 12 55.20 10.54 -17.54
C ARG A 12 55.29 9.09 -18.02
N PHE A 13 54.31 8.27 -17.72
CA PHE A 13 54.27 6.88 -18.15
C PHE A 13 53.61 6.72 -19.53
N PRO A 14 53.96 5.69 -20.29
CA PRO A 14 53.29 5.35 -21.54
C PRO A 14 51.78 5.06 -21.31
N GLY A 15 50.94 5.49 -22.27
CA GLY A 15 49.51 5.37 -22.16
C GLY A 15 49.01 3.92 -22.07
N ASP A 16 49.64 3.04 -22.86
CA ASP A 16 49.37 1.61 -22.89
C ASP A 16 49.58 0.92 -21.54
N LYS A 17 50.60 1.31 -20.79
CA LYS A 17 50.82 0.81 -19.42
C LYS A 17 49.77 1.29 -18.44
N LEU A 18 49.38 2.57 -18.53
CA LEU A 18 48.36 3.15 -17.66
C LEU A 18 46.98 2.51 -17.92
N ILE A 19 46.61 2.33 -19.19
CA ILE A 19 45.37 1.67 -19.58
C ILE A 19 45.36 0.23 -19.07
N ARG A 20 46.48 -0.52 -19.22
CA ARG A 20 46.55 -1.89 -18.71
C ARG A 20 46.30 -1.98 -17.21
N ILE A 21 46.89 -1.11 -16.42
CA ILE A 21 46.69 -1.11 -14.98
C ILE A 21 45.25 -0.77 -14.63
N ALA A 22 44.66 0.22 -15.30
CA ALA A 22 43.26 0.58 -15.07
C ALA A 22 42.29 -0.57 -15.41
N VAL A 23 42.49 -1.24 -16.55
CA VAL A 23 41.59 -2.26 -17.07
C VAL A 23 41.84 -3.65 -16.45
N GLU A 24 43.07 -4.15 -16.52
CA GLU A 24 43.37 -5.55 -16.15
C GLU A 24 43.65 -5.74 -14.67
N VAL A 25 44.25 -4.78 -14.00
CA VAL A 25 44.64 -4.90 -12.60
C VAL A 25 43.63 -4.31 -11.66
N LEU A 26 43.01 -3.19 -12.05
CA LEU A 26 42.05 -2.46 -11.21
C LEU A 26 40.57 -2.61 -11.67
N GLY A 27 40.35 -3.37 -12.75
CA GLY A 27 39.02 -3.81 -13.18
C GLY A 27 38.15 -2.74 -13.85
N HIS A 28 38.69 -1.57 -14.20
CA HIS A 28 37.90 -0.49 -14.81
C HIS A 28 37.87 -0.60 -16.35
N ARG A 29 36.94 -1.40 -16.88
CA ARG A 29 36.86 -1.81 -18.30
C ARG A 29 36.55 -0.69 -19.32
N GLY A 30 36.13 0.49 -18.88
CA GLY A 30 35.73 1.61 -19.74
C GLY A 30 36.89 2.53 -20.17
N VAL A 31 38.13 2.26 -19.79
CA VAL A 31 39.29 3.11 -20.09
C VAL A 31 39.91 2.71 -21.42
N THR A 32 39.87 3.62 -22.37
CA THR A 32 40.41 3.41 -23.73
C THR A 32 41.53 4.38 -24.10
N THR A 33 41.65 5.48 -23.40
CA THR A 33 42.60 6.53 -23.64
C THR A 33 43.57 6.77 -22.47
N LYS A 34 44.74 7.32 -22.76
CA LYS A 34 45.71 7.73 -21.72
C LYS A 34 45.12 8.75 -20.75
N GLY A 35 44.26 9.65 -21.22
CA GLY A 35 43.61 10.67 -20.40
C GLY A 35 42.69 10.03 -19.37
N GLU A 36 41.79 9.16 -19.82
CA GLU A 36 40.87 8.42 -18.95
C GLU A 36 41.59 7.56 -17.90
N ALA A 37 42.72 6.93 -18.31
CA ALA A 37 43.54 6.17 -17.36
C ALA A 37 44.13 7.05 -16.26
N ILE A 38 44.65 8.24 -16.63
CA ILE A 38 45.18 9.21 -15.66
C ILE A 38 44.09 9.70 -14.75
N ASP A 39 42.90 10.02 -15.26
CA ASP A 39 41.76 10.49 -14.50
C ASP A 39 41.34 9.45 -13.46
N PHE A 40 41.12 8.22 -13.87
CA PHE A 40 40.74 7.12 -12.99
C PHE A 40 41.83 6.85 -11.91
N LEU A 41 43.09 6.74 -12.28
CA LEU A 41 44.17 6.49 -11.33
C LEU A 41 44.36 7.67 -10.35
N THR A 42 44.15 8.90 -10.81
CA THR A 42 44.20 10.11 -9.97
C THR A 42 43.04 10.08 -8.96
N GLN A 43 41.85 9.71 -9.38
CA GLN A 43 40.68 9.58 -8.53
C GLN A 43 40.92 8.56 -7.41
N LEU A 44 41.47 7.39 -7.72
CA LEU A 44 41.79 6.37 -6.71
C LEU A 44 42.74 6.86 -5.61
N VAL A 45 43.68 7.75 -5.98
CA VAL A 45 44.61 8.35 -5.02
C VAL A 45 43.92 9.44 -4.18
N THR A 46 43.09 10.27 -4.80
CA THR A 46 42.39 11.37 -4.11
C THR A 46 41.32 10.85 -3.17
N GLU A 47 40.68 9.75 -3.52
CA GLU A 47 39.70 9.06 -2.67
C GLU A 47 40.33 8.16 -1.58
N ASN A 48 41.65 8.15 -1.49
CA ASN A 48 42.42 7.37 -0.52
C ASN A 48 42.22 5.84 -0.64
N ARG A 49 41.81 5.36 -1.82
CA ARG A 49 41.56 3.94 -2.12
C ARG A 49 42.84 3.18 -2.47
N LYS A 50 43.83 3.89 -3.00
CA LYS A 50 45.21 3.41 -3.21
C LYS A 50 46.19 4.54 -3.01
N THR A 51 47.40 4.21 -2.52
CA THR A 51 48.49 5.20 -2.47
C THR A 51 49.09 5.42 -3.84
N LEU A 52 49.66 6.62 -4.07
CA LEU A 52 50.33 6.92 -5.31
C LEU A 52 51.53 5.99 -5.56
N ASP A 53 52.28 5.64 -4.50
CA ASP A 53 53.42 4.74 -4.59
C ASP A 53 53.04 3.33 -5.03
N GLU A 54 51.92 2.79 -4.54
CA GLU A 54 51.35 1.51 -4.99
C GLU A 54 51.02 1.56 -6.50
N ILE A 55 50.39 2.63 -6.98
CA ILE A 55 50.05 2.79 -8.39
C ILE A 55 51.33 2.92 -9.24
N LEU A 56 52.30 3.69 -8.80
CA LEU A 56 53.57 3.85 -9.52
C LEU A 56 54.32 2.53 -9.65
N VAL A 57 54.37 1.70 -8.61
CA VAL A 57 54.98 0.36 -8.68
C VAL A 57 54.25 -0.54 -9.66
N LEU A 58 52.94 -0.53 -9.68
CA LEU A 58 52.13 -1.29 -10.63
C LEU A 58 52.42 -0.85 -12.09
N VAL A 59 52.42 0.46 -12.35
CA VAL A 59 52.65 1.00 -13.69
C VAL A 59 54.11 0.75 -14.18
N GLN A 60 55.11 0.84 -13.31
CA GLN A 60 56.50 0.53 -13.66
C GLN A 60 56.68 -0.91 -14.10
N ASN A 61 56.01 -1.85 -13.42
CA ASN A 61 56.11 -3.29 -13.67
C ASN A 61 55.14 -3.80 -14.75
N ALA A 62 54.22 -2.97 -15.22
CA ALA A 62 53.28 -3.35 -16.27
C ALA A 62 53.94 -3.57 -17.62
N LYS A 63 53.56 -4.65 -18.31
CA LYS A 63 53.84 -4.82 -19.73
C LYS A 63 52.94 -3.88 -20.55
N PRO A 64 53.31 -3.52 -21.78
CA PRO A 64 52.44 -2.73 -22.68
C PRO A 64 51.08 -3.41 -22.85
N TYR A 65 50.00 -2.63 -22.87
CA TYR A 65 48.65 -3.13 -23.17
C TYR A 65 48.55 -3.42 -24.68
N VAL A 66 48.21 -4.66 -25.02
CA VAL A 66 47.89 -5.06 -26.38
C VAL A 66 46.39 -5.28 -26.41
N PRO A 67 45.62 -4.47 -27.13
CA PRO A 67 44.17 -4.73 -27.28
C PRO A 67 43.98 -6.10 -27.89
N LEU A 68 43.04 -6.86 -27.33
CA LEU A 68 42.59 -8.08 -28.00
C LEU A 68 41.99 -7.68 -29.36
N PRO A 69 42.27 -8.45 -30.46
CA PRO A 69 41.62 -8.18 -31.73
C PRO A 69 40.11 -8.12 -31.54
N GLU A 70 39.47 -7.09 -32.09
CA GLU A 70 37.99 -7.02 -32.14
C GLU A 70 37.51 -8.28 -32.81
N VAL A 71 36.89 -9.18 -32.00
CA VAL A 71 36.14 -10.29 -32.53
C VAL A 71 34.91 -9.65 -33.17
N GLN A 72 34.86 -9.62 -34.49
CA GLN A 72 33.64 -9.22 -35.18
C GLN A 72 32.52 -10.15 -34.67
N PRO A 73 31.37 -9.60 -34.21
CA PRO A 73 30.25 -10.43 -33.74
C PRO A 73 29.86 -11.38 -34.89
N ASP A 74 29.90 -12.70 -34.62
CA ASP A 74 29.39 -13.68 -35.57
C ASP A 74 27.83 -13.57 -35.53
N PRO A 75 27.20 -13.12 -36.63
CA PRO A 75 25.76 -12.98 -36.69
C PRO A 75 25.00 -14.26 -36.31
N ARG A 76 25.65 -15.43 -36.46
CA ARG A 76 25.06 -16.72 -36.08
C ARG A 76 25.03 -16.98 -34.58
N LEU A 77 25.97 -16.36 -33.83
CA LEU A 77 26.02 -16.41 -32.38
C LEU A 77 24.90 -15.54 -31.77
N ASP A 78 24.67 -14.35 -32.33
CA ASP A 78 23.62 -13.46 -31.91
C ASP A 78 22.25 -14.07 -32.20
N GLU A 79 22.05 -14.67 -33.39
CA GLU A 79 20.81 -15.39 -33.74
C GLU A 79 20.59 -16.63 -32.84
N ALA A 80 21.64 -17.35 -32.49
CA ALA A 80 21.55 -18.47 -31.56
C ALA A 80 21.23 -18.03 -30.13
N LEU A 81 21.78 -16.91 -29.65
CA LEU A 81 21.49 -16.35 -28.34
C LEU A 81 20.04 -15.86 -28.23
N VAL A 82 19.54 -15.18 -29.27
CA VAL A 82 18.12 -14.77 -29.34
C VAL A 82 17.21 -16.01 -29.32
N ASN A 83 17.50 -17.04 -30.11
CA ASN A 83 16.75 -18.28 -30.12
C ASN A 83 16.76 -19.02 -28.78
N ILE A 84 17.90 -19.00 -28.05
CA ILE A 84 17.99 -19.58 -26.71
C ILE A 84 17.19 -18.74 -25.71
N GLN A 85 17.24 -17.42 -25.79
CA GLN A 85 16.46 -16.54 -24.92
C GLN A 85 14.95 -16.72 -25.14
N ASP A 86 14.49 -16.80 -26.39
CA ASP A 86 13.09 -17.05 -26.71
C ASP A 86 12.62 -18.44 -26.21
N ARG A 87 13.45 -19.48 -26.40
CA ARG A 87 13.13 -20.81 -25.87
C ARG A 87 13.11 -20.88 -24.35
N LEU A 88 14.01 -20.17 -23.67
CA LEU A 88 14.00 -20.06 -22.19
C LEU A 88 12.77 -19.30 -21.71
N HIS A 89 12.37 -18.24 -22.43
CA HIS A 89 11.18 -17.48 -22.14
C HIS A 89 9.91 -18.32 -22.32
N ASP A 90 9.80 -19.07 -23.41
CA ASP A 90 8.67 -19.96 -23.69
C ASP A 90 8.61 -21.14 -22.70
N LEU A 91 9.77 -21.68 -22.31
CA LEU A 91 9.86 -22.73 -21.29
C LEU A 91 9.46 -22.19 -19.91
N GLY A 92 9.90 -20.98 -19.56
CA GLY A 92 9.48 -20.28 -18.36
C GLY A 92 7.97 -20.09 -18.28
N LYS A 93 7.36 -19.58 -19.36
CA LYS A 93 5.90 -19.45 -19.47
C LYS A 93 5.17 -20.78 -19.37
N ALA A 94 5.68 -21.82 -20.01
CA ALA A 94 5.04 -23.14 -19.97
C ALA A 94 5.11 -23.77 -18.57
N VAL A 95 6.22 -23.57 -17.84
CA VAL A 95 6.37 -24.03 -16.45
C VAL A 95 5.45 -23.22 -15.53
N GLU A 96 5.40 -21.91 -15.72
CA GLU A 96 4.53 -21.02 -14.95
C GLU A 96 3.04 -21.35 -15.14
N LEU A 97 2.61 -21.59 -16.39
CA LEU A 97 1.24 -22.00 -16.71
C LEU A 97 0.86 -23.35 -16.10
N LYS A 98 1.78 -24.31 -16.13
CA LYS A 98 1.57 -25.63 -15.50
C LYS A 98 1.54 -25.53 -13.98
N ALA A 99 2.38 -24.70 -13.39
CA ALA A 99 2.40 -24.46 -11.96
C ALA A 99 1.10 -23.80 -11.49
N GLN A 100 0.63 -22.78 -12.22
CA GLN A 100 -0.65 -22.11 -11.94
C GLN A 100 -1.83 -23.09 -12.03
N ALA A 101 -1.93 -23.87 -13.10
CA ALA A 101 -3.01 -24.86 -13.25
C ALA A 101 -2.97 -25.95 -12.16
N ALA A 102 -1.77 -26.30 -11.68
CA ALA A 102 -1.61 -27.28 -10.60
C ALA A 102 -2.02 -26.68 -9.25
N VAL A 103 -1.72 -25.40 -9.00
CA VAL A 103 -2.14 -24.65 -7.80
C VAL A 103 -3.66 -24.52 -7.78
N GLU A 104 -4.30 -24.06 -8.86
CA GLU A 104 -5.75 -23.94 -8.96
C GLU A 104 -6.49 -25.27 -8.75
N LYS A 105 -5.90 -26.37 -9.22
CA LYS A 105 -6.44 -27.70 -8.97
C LYS A 105 -6.35 -28.08 -7.50
N ALA A 106 -5.20 -27.82 -6.86
CA ALA A 106 -5.02 -28.13 -5.45
C ALA A 106 -5.95 -27.30 -4.55
N GLU A 107 -6.14 -26.05 -4.86
CA GLU A 107 -7.07 -25.17 -4.14
C GLU A 107 -8.51 -25.72 -4.21
N ARG A 108 -8.96 -26.13 -5.40
CA ARG A 108 -10.28 -26.78 -5.57
C ARG A 108 -10.38 -28.09 -4.79
N ASP A 109 -9.34 -28.91 -4.82
CA ASP A 109 -9.32 -30.20 -4.11
C ASP A 109 -9.30 -30.00 -2.58
N VAL A 110 -8.61 -28.98 -2.09
CA VAL A 110 -8.62 -28.58 -0.66
C VAL A 110 -9.99 -28.06 -0.26
N GLN A 111 -10.59 -27.15 -1.05
CA GLN A 111 -11.92 -26.62 -0.77
C GLN A 111 -12.98 -27.73 -0.75
N ALA A 112 -12.95 -28.67 -1.71
CA ALA A 112 -13.88 -29.80 -1.75
C ALA A 112 -13.76 -30.72 -0.53
N LYS A 113 -12.56 -30.90 0.00
CA LYS A 113 -12.33 -31.70 1.21
C LYS A 113 -12.72 -30.97 2.49
N LEU A 114 -12.50 -29.66 2.55
CA LEU A 114 -12.87 -28.82 3.71
C LEU A 114 -14.38 -28.61 3.81
N ALA A 115 -15.11 -28.58 2.69
CA ALA A 115 -16.58 -28.47 2.68
C ALA A 115 -17.30 -29.62 3.38
N GLY A 116 -16.63 -30.77 3.60
CA GLY A 116 -17.16 -31.92 4.34
C GLY A 116 -16.87 -31.93 5.84
N VAL A 117 -16.08 -30.99 6.37
CA VAL A 117 -15.57 -31.00 7.75
C VAL A 117 -16.42 -30.09 8.61
N LYS A 118 -17.33 -30.65 9.40
CA LYS A 118 -18.31 -29.92 10.26
C LYS A 118 -17.76 -29.37 11.59
N SER A 119 -16.51 -29.67 11.95
CA SER A 119 -15.85 -29.10 13.14
C SER A 119 -14.35 -29.15 12.94
N ALA A 120 -13.74 -27.97 12.88
CA ALA A 120 -12.36 -27.86 12.48
C ALA A 120 -11.41 -27.97 13.68
N ASP A 121 -10.74 -29.09 13.78
CA ASP A 121 -9.46 -29.17 14.45
C ASP A 121 -8.42 -28.49 13.55
N SER A 122 -7.86 -27.35 13.96
CA SER A 122 -6.96 -26.54 13.14
C SER A 122 -5.69 -27.30 12.73
N SER A 123 -5.33 -28.37 13.48
CA SER A 123 -4.23 -29.26 13.15
C SER A 123 -4.54 -30.12 11.93
N LEU A 124 -5.75 -30.62 11.80
CA LEU A 124 -6.19 -31.48 10.69
C LEU A 124 -6.28 -30.69 9.37
N ILE A 125 -6.73 -29.44 9.44
CA ILE A 125 -6.77 -28.53 8.28
C ILE A 125 -5.36 -28.23 7.80
N SER A 126 -4.45 -27.86 8.70
CA SER A 126 -3.06 -27.58 8.37
C SER A 126 -2.34 -28.79 7.76
N GLU A 127 -2.65 -30.00 8.25
CA GLU A 127 -2.06 -31.24 7.76
C GLU A 127 -2.61 -31.63 6.39
N THR A 128 -3.91 -31.41 6.16
CA THR A 128 -4.57 -31.65 4.87
C THR A 128 -4.05 -30.69 3.80
N ILE A 129 -3.92 -29.41 4.13
CA ILE A 129 -3.33 -28.40 3.23
C ILE A 129 -1.87 -28.75 2.90
N ARG A 130 -1.04 -29.09 3.89
CA ARG A 130 0.35 -29.50 3.67
C ARG A 130 0.46 -30.74 2.78
N ALA A 131 -0.42 -31.70 2.96
CA ALA A 131 -0.41 -32.95 2.17
C ALA A 131 -0.81 -32.71 0.71
N GLU A 132 -1.79 -31.85 0.43
CA GLU A 132 -2.19 -31.53 -0.95
C GLU A 132 -1.16 -30.63 -1.64
N VAL A 133 -0.63 -29.63 -0.94
CA VAL A 133 0.49 -28.80 -1.40
C VAL A 133 1.70 -29.68 -1.77
N ALA A 134 2.06 -30.65 -0.92
CA ALA A 134 3.16 -31.56 -1.21
C ALA A 134 2.94 -32.40 -2.45
N LYS A 135 1.71 -32.81 -2.77
CA LYS A 135 1.37 -33.55 -4.00
C LYS A 135 1.51 -32.70 -5.27
N VAL A 136 1.08 -31.44 -5.20
CA VAL A 136 1.20 -30.49 -6.31
C VAL A 136 2.66 -30.21 -6.65
N PHE A 137 3.51 -30.09 -5.63
CA PHE A 137 4.93 -29.79 -5.82
C PHE A 137 5.82 -31.01 -6.02
N ALA A 138 5.31 -32.22 -5.85
CA ALA A 138 6.07 -33.47 -6.10
C ALA A 138 6.69 -33.54 -7.51
N PRO A 139 6.00 -33.10 -8.58
CA PRO A 139 6.57 -33.08 -9.93
C PRO A 139 7.63 -31.98 -10.15
N PHE A 140 7.62 -30.91 -9.34
CA PHE A 140 8.50 -29.75 -9.50
C PHE A 140 9.70 -29.75 -8.54
N LYS A 141 9.80 -30.74 -7.66
CA LYS A 141 10.88 -30.84 -6.64
C LYS A 141 12.30 -30.92 -7.24
N GLN A 142 12.44 -31.29 -8.51
CA GLN A 142 13.74 -31.35 -9.17
C GLN A 142 14.20 -30.05 -9.78
N ASP A 143 13.30 -29.09 -10.04
CA ASP A 143 13.59 -27.88 -10.84
C ASP A 143 13.41 -26.55 -10.08
N ALA A 144 12.85 -26.55 -8.86
CA ALA A 144 12.60 -25.33 -8.09
C ALA A 144 13.45 -25.26 -6.81
N SER A 145 14.07 -24.10 -6.56
CA SER A 145 14.84 -23.89 -5.32
C SER A 145 13.92 -23.94 -4.08
N PRO A 146 14.45 -24.32 -2.90
CA PRO A 146 13.68 -24.34 -1.66
C PRO A 146 13.02 -23.00 -1.32
N GLU A 147 13.65 -21.89 -1.74
CA GLU A 147 13.13 -20.52 -1.54
C GLU A 147 11.90 -20.26 -2.40
N VAL A 148 11.90 -20.68 -3.67
CA VAL A 148 10.73 -20.58 -4.57
C VAL A 148 9.57 -21.43 -4.05
N LEU A 149 9.85 -22.62 -3.53
CA LEU A 149 8.82 -23.48 -2.93
C LEU A 149 8.25 -22.89 -1.64
N ALA A 150 9.08 -22.24 -0.81
CA ALA A 150 8.63 -21.55 0.39
C ALA A 150 7.79 -20.30 0.05
N GLU A 151 8.18 -19.57 -0.99
CA GLU A 151 7.43 -18.40 -1.50
C GLU A 151 6.05 -18.82 -2.03
N ILE A 152 5.98 -19.90 -2.82
CA ILE A 152 4.71 -20.41 -3.35
C ILE A 152 3.84 -20.98 -2.22
N ALA A 153 4.42 -21.70 -1.26
CA ALA A 153 3.68 -22.17 -0.09
C ALA A 153 3.15 -21.03 0.80
N GLY A 154 3.87 -19.90 0.86
CA GLY A 154 3.42 -18.66 1.47
C GLY A 154 2.28 -17.98 0.71
N ARG A 155 2.22 -18.15 -0.62
CA ARG A 155 1.14 -17.61 -1.48
C ARG A 155 -0.16 -18.41 -1.40
N ILE A 156 -0.11 -19.70 -1.10
CA ILE A 156 -1.29 -20.55 -0.88
C ILE A 156 -1.74 -20.32 0.57
N GLY A 157 -2.45 -19.25 0.74
CA GLY A 157 -3.11 -18.71 1.90
C GLY A 157 -3.00 -19.45 3.24
N GLN A 158 -2.31 -18.85 4.19
CA GLN A 158 -2.46 -19.15 5.61
C GLN A 158 -3.76 -18.52 6.13
N PHE A 159 -4.90 -18.84 5.57
CA PHE A 159 -6.18 -18.37 6.07
C PHE A 159 -7.10 -19.54 6.43
N ARG A 160 -7.85 -19.37 7.49
CA ARG A 160 -8.98 -20.24 7.85
C ARG A 160 -10.26 -19.56 7.42
N THR A 161 -11.26 -20.35 7.09
CA THR A 161 -12.59 -19.83 6.72
C THR A 161 -13.50 -19.92 7.91
N GLU A 162 -14.19 -18.83 8.24
CA GLU A 162 -15.19 -18.75 9.33
C GLU A 162 -16.45 -18.07 8.84
N ARG A 163 -17.59 -18.28 9.52
CA ARG A 163 -18.84 -17.58 9.19
C ARG A 163 -18.71 -16.10 9.53
N ALA A 164 -19.16 -15.24 8.65
CA ALA A 164 -19.10 -13.80 8.86
C ALA A 164 -19.80 -13.36 10.16
N GLY A 165 -20.93 -14.01 10.50
CA GLY A 165 -21.69 -13.74 11.74
C GLY A 165 -20.93 -14.07 13.02
N ASP A 166 -19.98 -14.99 12.99
CA ASP A 166 -19.16 -15.35 14.16
C ASP A 166 -18.03 -14.34 14.38
N ILE A 167 -17.52 -13.73 13.29
CA ILE A 167 -16.43 -12.75 13.33
C ILE A 167 -16.95 -11.32 13.56
N PHE A 168 -18.09 -11.00 12.97
CA PHE A 168 -18.71 -9.68 13.05
C PHE A 168 -20.02 -9.79 13.85
N PRO A 169 -19.95 -9.73 15.20
CA PRO A 169 -21.14 -9.81 16.01
C PRO A 169 -22.08 -8.66 15.64
N VAL A 170 -23.34 -8.97 15.51
CA VAL A 170 -24.40 -8.00 15.21
C VAL A 170 -24.39 -6.93 16.28
N THR A 171 -24.11 -5.72 15.89
CA THR A 171 -24.12 -4.55 16.77
C THR A 171 -25.32 -3.65 16.46
N ALA A 172 -25.54 -2.65 17.28
CA ALA A 172 -26.73 -1.81 17.44
C ALA A 172 -27.39 -1.19 16.18
N TYR A 173 -26.80 -1.32 15.01
CA TYR A 173 -27.31 -0.74 13.75
C TYR A 173 -28.35 -1.56 12.99
N GLY A 174 -28.87 -2.60 13.60
CA GLY A 174 -29.82 -3.52 12.98
C GLY A 174 -29.18 -4.86 12.58
N ASN A 175 -30.01 -5.87 12.44
CA ASN A 175 -29.60 -7.20 12.04
C ASN A 175 -29.38 -7.23 10.54
N VAL A 176 -28.14 -7.29 10.07
CA VAL A 176 -27.84 -7.89 8.77
C VAL A 176 -27.65 -9.37 9.01
N ASP A 177 -28.51 -10.15 8.43
CA ASP A 177 -28.29 -11.58 8.34
C ASP A 177 -27.22 -11.82 7.26
N PHE A 178 -26.02 -12.19 7.68
CA PHE A 178 -24.96 -12.60 6.78
C PHE A 178 -25.21 -13.99 6.17
N GLY A 179 -26.28 -14.69 6.61
CA GLY A 179 -26.56 -16.06 6.19
C GLY A 179 -25.38 -16.99 6.49
N ASP A 180 -25.02 -17.77 5.48
CA ASP A 180 -23.86 -18.67 5.54
C ASP A 180 -22.60 -18.10 4.88
N LEU A 181 -22.52 -16.77 4.74
CA LEU A 181 -21.36 -16.10 4.15
C LEU A 181 -20.09 -16.48 4.93
N GLN A 182 -19.15 -17.07 4.20
CA GLN A 182 -17.85 -17.46 4.74
C GLN A 182 -16.84 -16.36 4.46
N VAL A 183 -15.94 -16.12 5.41
CA VAL A 183 -14.87 -15.11 5.26
C VAL A 183 -13.51 -15.70 5.62
N GLY A 184 -12.48 -15.30 4.89
CA GLY A 184 -11.11 -15.73 5.14
C GLY A 184 -10.45 -14.93 6.24
N ILE A 185 -9.96 -15.60 7.27
CA ILE A 185 -9.17 -15.03 8.38
C ILE A 185 -7.70 -15.39 8.18
N TRP A 186 -6.84 -14.39 8.06
CA TRP A 186 -5.46 -14.56 7.54
C TRP A 186 -4.37 -14.79 8.58
N SER A 187 -4.55 -14.42 9.82
CA SER A 187 -3.52 -14.49 10.89
C SER A 187 -2.21 -13.75 10.56
N ASP A 188 -2.33 -12.62 9.89
CA ASP A 188 -1.17 -11.80 9.50
C ASP A 188 -0.62 -11.05 10.72
N PRO A 189 0.70 -11.13 11.02
CA PRO A 189 1.29 -10.44 12.16
C PRO A 189 1.30 -8.91 12.02
N GLU A 190 1.14 -8.38 10.80
CA GLU A 190 1.05 -6.95 10.51
C GLU A 190 -0.41 -6.46 10.38
N ALA A 191 -1.39 -7.28 10.79
CA ALA A 191 -2.77 -6.84 10.85
C ALA A 191 -2.93 -5.69 11.85
N PRO A 192 -3.79 -4.70 11.56
CA PRO A 192 -4.04 -3.60 12.47
C PRO A 192 -4.58 -4.07 13.82
N ALA A 193 -4.38 -3.23 14.85
CA ALA A 193 -4.96 -3.49 16.15
C ALA A 193 -6.50 -3.47 16.10
N LEU A 194 -7.10 -4.44 16.75
CA LEU A 194 -8.55 -4.53 16.90
C LEU A 194 -9.03 -3.44 17.87
N VAL A 195 -10.10 -2.74 17.49
CA VAL A 195 -10.86 -1.86 18.37
C VAL A 195 -12.16 -2.59 18.70
N ASP A 196 -12.26 -3.11 19.93
CA ASP A 196 -13.35 -3.98 20.36
C ASP A 196 -14.72 -3.32 20.26
N ASP A 197 -14.76 -2.01 20.43
CA ASP A 197 -15.99 -1.24 20.42
C ASP A 197 -16.30 -0.55 19.07
N TYR A 198 -15.56 -0.86 18.03
CA TYR A 198 -15.87 -0.35 16.70
C TYR A 198 -17.19 -0.96 16.19
N VAL A 199 -18.06 -0.08 15.73
CA VAL A 199 -19.38 -0.48 15.21
C VAL A 199 -19.41 -0.28 13.71
N PHE A 200 -19.57 -1.39 12.98
CA PHE A 200 -19.73 -1.35 11.53
C PHE A 200 -21.14 -0.94 11.13
N ASN A 201 -21.26 -0.18 10.03
CA ASN A 201 -22.52 -0.14 9.31
C ASN A 201 -22.74 -1.53 8.67
N PRO A 202 -23.84 -2.26 9.02
CA PRO A 202 -24.02 -3.63 8.58
C PRO A 202 -24.13 -3.79 7.06
N ALA A 203 -24.78 -2.82 6.39
CA ALA A 203 -24.94 -2.86 4.94
C ALA A 203 -23.60 -2.67 4.22
N HIS A 204 -22.76 -1.72 4.69
CA HIS A 204 -21.43 -1.54 4.15
C HIS A 204 -20.53 -2.74 4.41
N LEU A 205 -20.63 -3.31 5.62
CA LEU A 205 -19.86 -4.49 5.98
C LEU A 205 -20.21 -5.69 5.09
N HIS A 206 -21.50 -5.97 4.93
CA HIS A 206 -21.96 -7.07 4.08
C HIS A 206 -21.47 -6.92 2.63
N GLN A 207 -21.61 -5.72 2.04
CA GLN A 207 -21.14 -5.45 0.69
C GLN A 207 -19.62 -5.59 0.57
N ALA A 208 -18.86 -5.10 1.56
CA ALA A 208 -17.40 -5.25 1.57
C ALA A 208 -16.97 -6.71 1.70
N LEU A 209 -17.66 -7.51 2.53
CA LEU A 209 -17.37 -8.94 2.67
C LEU A 209 -17.66 -9.71 1.39
N ILE A 210 -18.77 -9.41 0.69
CA ILE A 210 -19.05 -9.97 -0.64
C ILE A 210 -17.97 -9.60 -1.64
N ALA A 211 -17.50 -8.35 -1.63
CA ALA A 211 -16.42 -7.92 -2.52
C ALA A 211 -15.10 -8.69 -2.27
N LEU A 212 -14.87 -9.17 -1.03
CA LEU A 212 -13.67 -9.88 -0.63
C LEU A 212 -13.75 -11.41 -0.72
N ASP A 213 -14.92 -11.96 -1.07
CA ASP A 213 -15.22 -13.41 -1.01
C ASP A 213 -14.50 -14.25 -2.09
N ASP A 214 -13.78 -13.64 -3.01
CA ASP A 214 -13.10 -14.33 -4.11
C ASP A 214 -11.58 -14.22 -3.99
N GLN A 215 -10.85 -15.17 -4.58
CA GLN A 215 -9.40 -15.09 -4.79
C GLN A 215 -9.01 -13.87 -5.64
N LEU A 216 -9.91 -13.43 -6.49
CA LEU A 216 -9.84 -12.20 -7.26
C LEU A 216 -10.91 -11.22 -6.74
N PRO A 217 -10.68 -10.56 -5.58
CA PRO A 217 -11.66 -9.70 -4.98
C PRO A 217 -11.99 -8.50 -5.86
N ASP A 218 -13.21 -8.02 -5.74
CA ASP A 218 -13.60 -6.73 -6.29
C ASP A 218 -12.97 -5.59 -5.49
N ASN A 219 -12.66 -4.50 -6.18
CA ASN A 219 -12.19 -3.29 -5.52
C ASN A 219 -13.39 -2.47 -5.02
N VAL A 220 -13.20 -1.73 -3.93
CA VAL A 220 -14.26 -1.00 -3.23
C VAL A 220 -13.95 0.49 -3.19
N TRP A 221 -14.88 1.32 -3.69
CA TRP A 221 -14.81 2.76 -3.58
C TRP A 221 -15.60 3.24 -2.36
N LEU A 222 -14.96 4.05 -1.50
CA LEU A 222 -15.54 4.61 -0.29
C LEU A 222 -15.77 6.11 -0.51
N ALA A 223 -17.00 6.48 -0.76
CA ALA A 223 -17.41 7.86 -0.98
C ALA A 223 -18.07 8.43 0.26
N GLY A 224 -17.88 9.69 0.54
CA GLY A 224 -18.60 10.37 1.62
C GLY A 224 -17.79 11.49 2.26
N GLU A 225 -18.44 12.29 3.07
CA GLU A 225 -17.86 13.46 3.69
C GLU A 225 -16.69 13.14 4.63
N ARG A 226 -15.91 14.17 4.93
CA ARG A 226 -14.76 14.07 5.84
C ARG A 226 -15.23 13.66 7.24
N GLY A 227 -14.52 12.68 7.83
CA GLY A 227 -14.81 12.26 9.20
C GLY A 227 -15.99 11.30 9.37
N THR A 228 -16.53 10.72 8.28
CA THR A 228 -17.60 9.71 8.32
C THR A 228 -17.10 8.29 8.62
N GLY A 229 -15.79 8.11 8.82
CA GLY A 229 -15.23 6.82 9.25
C GLY A 229 -14.72 5.89 8.14
N LYS A 230 -14.58 6.36 6.89
CA LYS A 230 -14.10 5.56 5.74
C LYS A 230 -12.79 4.80 6.02
N THR A 231 -11.75 5.51 6.43
CA THR A 231 -10.43 4.93 6.73
C THR A 231 -10.51 3.93 7.88
N GLU A 232 -11.25 4.27 8.95
CA GLU A 232 -11.42 3.39 10.12
C GLU A 232 -12.18 2.12 9.77
N PHE A 233 -13.17 2.20 8.88
CA PHE A 233 -13.91 1.04 8.39
C PHE A 233 -12.97 -0.01 7.78
N VAL A 234 -12.06 0.40 6.88
CA VAL A 234 -11.10 -0.54 6.26
C VAL A 234 -10.09 -1.05 7.30
N THR A 235 -9.66 -0.17 8.21
CA THR A 235 -8.74 -0.55 9.28
C THR A 235 -9.34 -1.65 10.16
N GLN A 236 -10.58 -1.48 10.61
CA GLN A 236 -11.25 -2.45 11.46
C GLN A 236 -11.72 -3.70 10.71
N LEU A 237 -12.00 -3.57 9.41
CA LEU A 237 -12.24 -4.73 8.54
C LEU A 237 -10.96 -5.59 8.43
N ALA A 238 -9.82 -4.96 8.16
CA ALA A 238 -8.52 -5.63 8.11
C ALA A 238 -8.16 -6.29 9.46
N ALA A 239 -8.39 -5.58 10.57
CA ALA A 239 -8.13 -6.09 11.93
C ALA A 239 -8.93 -7.36 12.23
N ARG A 240 -10.24 -7.39 11.93
CA ARG A 240 -11.10 -8.55 12.20
C ARG A 240 -10.82 -9.72 11.28
N LEU A 241 -10.48 -9.46 10.02
CA LEU A 241 -10.06 -10.49 9.07
C LEU A 241 -8.59 -10.89 9.25
N GLN A 242 -7.88 -10.28 10.20
CA GLN A 242 -6.45 -10.48 10.50
C GLN A 242 -5.58 -10.36 9.24
N ARG A 243 -5.90 -9.36 8.40
CA ARG A 243 -5.21 -9.08 7.12
C ARG A 243 -4.27 -7.90 7.28
N LYS A 244 -3.13 -7.95 6.61
CA LYS A 244 -2.25 -6.79 6.49
C LYS A 244 -2.99 -5.64 5.81
N LEU A 245 -2.89 -4.44 6.39
CA LEU A 245 -3.40 -3.21 5.80
C LEU A 245 -2.22 -2.32 5.37
N VAL A 246 -2.18 -2.00 4.09
CA VAL A 246 -1.24 -1.02 3.56
C VAL A 246 -2.00 0.23 3.16
N ARG A 247 -1.78 1.33 3.89
CA ARG A 247 -2.41 2.61 3.59
C ARG A 247 -1.47 3.48 2.77
N VAL A 248 -1.94 3.95 1.63
CA VAL A 248 -1.27 4.95 0.79
C VAL A 248 -2.10 6.23 0.86
N ASN A 249 -1.55 7.27 1.48
CA ASN A 249 -2.20 8.56 1.57
C ASN A 249 -1.74 9.42 0.39
N PHE A 250 -2.67 9.78 -0.49
CA PHE A 250 -2.36 10.60 -1.65
C PHE A 250 -2.32 12.07 -1.26
N ASP A 251 -1.26 12.74 -1.65
CA ASP A 251 -1.08 14.17 -1.61
C ASP A 251 -0.43 14.67 -2.90
N GLU A 252 -0.24 15.98 -3.02
CA GLU A 252 0.39 16.57 -4.19
C GLU A 252 1.89 16.27 -4.31
N ALA A 253 2.54 15.85 -3.23
CA ALA A 253 3.97 15.54 -3.19
C ALA A 253 4.26 14.09 -3.55
N LEU A 254 3.28 13.17 -3.40
CA LEU A 254 3.47 11.74 -3.65
C LEU A 254 3.81 11.47 -5.12
N GLU A 255 5.02 11.00 -5.35
CA GLU A 255 5.52 10.68 -6.69
C GLU A 255 5.44 9.18 -7.00
N ARG A 256 5.56 8.84 -8.29
CA ARG A 256 5.58 7.45 -8.74
C ARG A 256 6.67 6.63 -8.03
N ALA A 257 7.81 7.23 -7.74
CA ALA A 257 8.92 6.61 -7.05
C ALA A 257 8.56 6.12 -5.63
N ASP A 258 7.70 6.85 -4.91
CA ASP A 258 7.32 6.53 -3.54
C ASP A 258 6.46 5.27 -3.46
N PHE A 259 5.57 5.08 -4.42
CA PHE A 259 4.65 3.95 -4.37
C PHE A 259 5.06 2.77 -5.26
N ILE A 260 5.81 2.96 -6.36
CA ILE A 260 6.35 1.87 -7.17
C ILE A 260 7.75 1.49 -6.71
N GLY A 261 8.63 2.47 -6.55
CA GLY A 261 10.02 2.30 -6.19
C GLY A 261 10.95 3.14 -7.05
N ALA A 262 12.20 3.17 -6.66
CA ALA A 262 13.26 3.89 -7.34
C ALA A 262 14.61 3.20 -7.19
N ASN A 263 15.54 3.55 -8.07
CA ASN A 263 16.94 3.20 -7.90
C ASN A 263 17.54 4.01 -6.76
N THR A 264 18.15 3.34 -5.80
CA THR A 264 18.84 3.93 -4.65
C THR A 264 20.29 3.47 -4.62
N ILE A 265 21.15 4.22 -3.92
CA ILE A 265 22.55 3.83 -3.74
C ILE A 265 22.66 3.15 -2.36
N SER A 266 23.10 1.90 -2.36
CA SER A 266 23.36 1.13 -1.15
C SER A 266 24.71 0.42 -1.27
N GLY A 267 25.61 0.65 -0.31
CA GLY A 267 26.95 0.05 -0.33
C GLY A 267 27.85 0.48 -1.49
N GLY A 268 27.49 1.53 -2.22
CA GLY A 268 28.20 2.00 -3.43
C GLY A 268 27.62 1.47 -4.75
N ASP A 269 26.64 0.58 -4.69
CA ASP A 269 25.96 0.03 -5.85
C ASP A 269 24.57 0.66 -6.01
N VAL A 270 24.12 0.73 -7.27
CA VAL A 270 22.75 1.14 -7.59
C VAL A 270 21.84 -0.09 -7.43
N VAL A 271 20.94 -0.02 -6.47
CA VAL A 271 19.97 -1.09 -6.18
C VAL A 271 18.53 -0.57 -6.33
N TRP A 272 17.65 -1.41 -6.82
CA TRP A 272 16.22 -1.09 -6.86
C TRP A 272 15.62 -1.21 -5.45
N SER A 273 14.97 -0.14 -4.99
CA SER A 273 14.19 -0.12 -3.75
C SER A 273 12.71 -0.10 -4.09
N GLU A 274 11.99 -1.13 -3.71
CA GLU A 274 10.55 -1.23 -3.94
C GLU A 274 9.77 -0.21 -3.11
N GLY A 275 8.79 0.42 -3.77
CA GLY A 275 7.84 1.33 -3.12
C GLY A 275 6.74 0.59 -2.35
N ILE A 276 5.88 1.37 -1.71
CA ILE A 276 4.84 0.87 -0.80
C ILE A 276 3.81 -0.04 -1.51
N ILE A 277 3.37 0.32 -2.72
CA ILE A 277 2.41 -0.48 -3.50
C ILE A 277 3.07 -1.75 -4.03
N THR A 278 4.30 -1.65 -4.53
CA THR A 278 5.04 -2.82 -5.03
C THR A 278 5.18 -3.89 -3.95
N LYS A 279 5.50 -3.50 -2.73
CA LYS A 279 5.54 -4.42 -1.57
C LYS A 279 4.17 -4.96 -1.21
N ALA A 280 3.15 -4.10 -1.23
CA ALA A 280 1.79 -4.48 -0.84
C ALA A 280 1.18 -5.53 -1.76
N ILE A 281 1.34 -5.38 -3.09
CA ILE A 281 0.74 -6.30 -4.07
C ILE A 281 1.38 -7.69 -4.08
N GLN A 282 2.57 -7.84 -3.54
CA GLN A 282 3.25 -9.13 -3.40
C GLN A 282 2.83 -9.89 -2.13
N HIS A 283 2.07 -9.23 -1.23
CA HIS A 283 1.65 -9.83 0.03
C HIS A 283 0.25 -10.44 -0.10
N PRO A 284 0.12 -11.79 -0.10
CA PRO A 284 -1.18 -12.44 -0.25
C PRO A 284 -2.16 -11.96 0.82
N GLY A 285 -3.39 -11.68 0.40
CA GLY A 285 -4.44 -11.22 1.31
C GLY A 285 -4.33 -9.78 1.77
N ALA A 286 -3.34 -8.99 1.35
CA ALA A 286 -3.25 -7.59 1.76
C ALA A 286 -4.47 -6.78 1.34
N LEU A 287 -4.92 -5.89 2.22
CA LEU A 287 -5.84 -4.80 1.88
C LEU A 287 -5.02 -3.54 1.61
N VAL A 288 -5.20 -2.96 0.44
CA VAL A 288 -4.52 -1.71 0.04
C VAL A 288 -5.52 -0.58 0.08
N LEU A 289 -5.36 0.34 1.01
CA LEU A 289 -6.21 1.53 1.13
C LEU A 289 -5.54 2.72 0.44
N LEU A 290 -6.12 3.15 -0.67
CA LEU A 290 -5.78 4.35 -1.40
C LEU A 290 -6.58 5.51 -0.77
N ASP A 291 -6.00 6.17 0.23
CA ASP A 291 -6.71 7.21 0.99
C ASP A 291 -6.49 8.58 0.36
N GLU A 292 -7.54 9.40 0.37
CA GLU A 292 -7.56 10.72 -0.25
C GLU A 292 -7.19 10.71 -1.75
N VAL A 293 -7.64 9.66 -2.48
CA VAL A 293 -7.28 9.42 -3.88
C VAL A 293 -7.64 10.56 -4.82
N GLY A 294 -8.57 11.44 -4.43
CA GLY A 294 -8.92 12.67 -5.15
C GLY A 294 -7.75 13.65 -5.32
N PHE A 295 -6.72 13.60 -4.48
CA PHE A 295 -5.50 14.41 -4.62
C PHE A 295 -4.45 13.77 -5.53
N ALA A 296 -4.66 12.54 -5.97
CA ALA A 296 -3.69 11.82 -6.79
C ALA A 296 -3.47 12.50 -8.15
N ARG A 297 -2.22 12.54 -8.59
CA ARG A 297 -1.87 13.01 -9.94
C ARG A 297 -2.28 11.96 -10.98
N ALA A 298 -2.65 12.39 -12.18
CA ALA A 298 -3.04 11.49 -13.28
C ALA A 298 -1.96 10.42 -13.59
N GLN A 299 -0.69 10.78 -13.45
CA GLN A 299 0.43 9.84 -13.61
C GLN A 299 0.44 8.73 -12.57
N SER A 300 0.08 9.03 -11.32
CA SER A 300 -0.03 8.05 -10.24
C SER A 300 -1.22 7.12 -10.48
N ILE A 301 -2.36 7.68 -10.87
CA ILE A 301 -3.56 6.92 -11.20
C ILE A 301 -3.32 5.95 -12.36
N SER A 302 -2.55 6.33 -13.38
CA SER A 302 -2.29 5.48 -14.55
C SER A 302 -1.65 4.13 -14.19
N VAL A 303 -0.81 4.11 -13.17
CA VAL A 303 -0.19 2.87 -12.65
C VAL A 303 -1.21 1.98 -11.96
N LEU A 304 -2.12 2.58 -11.19
CA LEU A 304 -3.16 1.86 -10.47
C LEU A 304 -4.15 1.17 -11.41
N HIS A 305 -4.34 1.66 -12.64
CA HIS A 305 -5.24 1.03 -13.61
C HIS A 305 -4.93 -0.44 -13.85
N ALA A 306 -3.64 -0.79 -14.02
CA ALA A 306 -3.22 -2.17 -14.24
C ALA A 306 -3.41 -3.07 -13.01
N LEU A 307 -3.34 -2.49 -11.81
CA LEU A 307 -3.44 -3.21 -10.54
C LEU A 307 -4.90 -3.40 -10.08
N THR A 308 -5.78 -2.46 -10.44
CA THR A 308 -7.20 -2.48 -10.06
C THR A 308 -8.08 -3.16 -11.10
N GLU A 309 -7.53 -3.62 -12.20
CA GLU A 309 -8.28 -4.41 -13.20
C GLU A 309 -8.72 -5.75 -12.62
N ARG A 310 -9.95 -6.17 -12.91
CA ARG A 310 -10.44 -7.50 -12.50
C ARG A 310 -9.90 -8.56 -13.44
N SER A 311 -8.67 -8.98 -13.22
CA SER A 311 -7.99 -9.99 -14.03
C SER A 311 -7.05 -10.83 -13.18
N VAL A 312 -7.01 -12.13 -13.41
CA VAL A 312 -6.05 -13.05 -12.79
C VAL A 312 -4.60 -12.76 -13.20
N HIS A 313 -4.42 -12.00 -14.27
CA HIS A 313 -3.11 -11.64 -14.80
C HIS A 313 -2.68 -10.21 -14.44
N ARG A 314 -3.39 -9.56 -13.49
CA ARG A 314 -3.01 -8.21 -13.05
C ARG A 314 -1.60 -8.19 -12.50
N SER A 315 -0.82 -7.25 -12.95
CA SER A 315 0.61 -7.15 -12.62
C SER A 315 1.10 -5.73 -12.76
N LEU A 316 2.13 -5.41 -11.99
CA LEU A 316 2.90 -4.17 -12.12
C LEU A 316 4.13 -4.43 -12.99
N THR A 317 4.30 -3.65 -14.06
CA THR A 317 5.53 -3.64 -14.84
C THR A 317 6.39 -2.47 -14.41
N ILE A 318 7.60 -2.74 -13.94
CA ILE A 318 8.58 -1.74 -13.54
C ILE A 318 9.46 -1.44 -14.75
N ALA A 319 9.28 -0.27 -15.34
CA ALA A 319 10.01 0.12 -16.56
C ALA A 319 11.52 0.20 -16.34
N GLU A 320 11.94 0.58 -15.15
CA GLU A 320 13.35 0.80 -14.77
C GLU A 320 14.15 -0.50 -14.68
N THR A 321 13.52 -1.59 -14.35
CA THR A 321 14.15 -2.92 -14.21
C THR A 321 13.68 -3.92 -15.25
N GLY A 322 12.60 -3.64 -15.97
CA GLY A 322 11.91 -4.57 -16.85
C GLY A 322 11.14 -5.68 -16.11
N ALA A 323 11.14 -5.67 -14.78
CA ALA A 323 10.48 -6.68 -13.97
C ALA A 323 8.96 -6.56 -14.07
N ARG A 324 8.29 -7.71 -14.13
CA ARG A 324 6.84 -7.83 -14.04
C ARG A 324 6.47 -8.50 -12.71
N ILE A 325 5.81 -7.76 -11.84
CA ILE A 325 5.41 -8.22 -10.50
C ILE A 325 3.92 -8.56 -10.52
N PRO A 326 3.54 -9.83 -10.39
CA PRO A 326 2.14 -10.23 -10.32
C PRO A 326 1.52 -9.76 -9.00
N VAL A 327 0.24 -9.42 -9.04
CA VAL A 327 -0.53 -9.15 -7.82
C VAL A 327 -0.86 -10.49 -7.16
N ALA A 328 -0.50 -10.64 -5.89
CA ALA A 328 -0.76 -11.85 -5.13
C ALA A 328 -2.27 -12.10 -4.94
N SER A 329 -2.63 -13.36 -4.63
CA SER A 329 -4.03 -13.76 -4.42
C SER A 329 -4.67 -12.97 -3.29
N HIS A 330 -5.98 -12.72 -3.39
CA HIS A 330 -6.82 -12.04 -2.39
C HIS A 330 -6.39 -10.60 -2.05
N VAL A 331 -5.46 -9.98 -2.79
CA VAL A 331 -5.15 -8.57 -2.64
C VAL A 331 -6.32 -7.75 -3.14
N ALA A 332 -6.88 -6.89 -2.28
CA ALA A 332 -8.00 -6.01 -2.60
C ALA A 332 -7.64 -4.54 -2.42
N PHE A 333 -8.16 -3.69 -3.31
CA PHE A 333 -7.97 -2.25 -3.23
C PHE A 333 -9.25 -1.58 -2.73
N PHE A 334 -9.08 -0.72 -1.73
CA PHE A 334 -10.07 0.23 -1.26
C PHE A 334 -9.61 1.62 -1.62
N ALA A 335 -10.45 2.42 -2.25
CA ALA A 335 -10.16 3.82 -2.51
C ALA A 335 -11.10 4.70 -1.68
N ALA A 336 -10.56 5.67 -0.96
CA ALA A 336 -11.35 6.60 -0.17
C ALA A 336 -11.26 8.01 -0.77
N ASP A 337 -12.41 8.61 -1.00
CA ASP A 337 -12.54 9.96 -1.53
C ASP A 337 -13.66 10.74 -0.84
N ASN A 338 -13.51 12.05 -0.78
CA ASN A 338 -14.49 12.96 -0.15
C ASN A 338 -15.47 13.54 -1.17
N SER A 339 -15.13 13.54 -2.47
CA SER A 339 -15.92 14.14 -3.56
C SER A 339 -16.70 13.11 -4.39
N ASN A 340 -16.67 11.84 -4.02
CA ASN A 340 -17.23 10.74 -4.82
C ASN A 340 -16.67 10.66 -6.25
N GLY A 341 -15.41 11.08 -6.43
CA GLY A 341 -14.74 11.09 -7.74
C GLY A 341 -15.10 12.27 -8.64
N HIS A 342 -16.01 13.14 -8.23
CA HIS A 342 -16.50 14.27 -9.05
C HIS A 342 -15.64 15.54 -8.94
N GLY A 343 -14.53 15.50 -8.18
CA GLY A 343 -13.66 16.63 -7.99
C GLY A 343 -14.20 17.68 -7.02
N ASP A 344 -13.58 18.85 -7.03
CA ASP A 344 -13.96 19.95 -6.14
C ASP A 344 -15.23 20.64 -6.64
N SER A 345 -16.30 20.54 -5.85
CA SER A 345 -17.53 21.30 -6.03
C SER A 345 -17.52 22.65 -5.28
N GLY A 346 -16.32 23.14 -4.89
CA GLY A 346 -16.13 24.36 -4.11
C GLY A 346 -15.80 24.14 -2.62
N ASN A 347 -15.86 22.90 -2.14
CA ASN A 347 -15.64 22.56 -0.72
C ASN A 347 -14.30 21.82 -0.46
N PHE A 348 -13.62 21.36 -1.49
CA PHE A 348 -12.43 20.51 -1.37
C PHE A 348 -11.34 21.00 -2.33
N ALA A 349 -10.74 22.15 -2.02
CA ALA A 349 -9.68 22.72 -2.86
C ALA A 349 -8.55 21.70 -3.12
N GLY A 350 -8.20 21.52 -4.40
CA GLY A 350 -7.16 20.58 -4.84
C GLY A 350 -7.64 19.16 -5.17
N VAL A 351 -8.88 18.80 -4.86
CA VAL A 351 -9.45 17.51 -5.26
C VAL A 351 -9.77 17.52 -6.76
N ARG A 352 -9.23 16.53 -7.47
CA ARG A 352 -9.39 16.42 -8.92
C ARG A 352 -10.53 15.48 -9.27
N GLU A 353 -11.20 15.78 -10.38
CA GLU A 353 -12.14 14.83 -10.97
C GLU A 353 -11.40 13.55 -11.40
N GLN A 354 -11.92 12.40 -10.98
CA GLN A 354 -11.34 11.12 -11.33
C GLN A 354 -11.86 10.64 -12.68
N ASN A 355 -10.98 10.01 -13.46
CA ASN A 355 -11.35 9.43 -14.73
C ASN A 355 -12.40 8.33 -14.52
N SER A 356 -13.50 8.37 -15.27
CA SER A 356 -14.56 7.36 -15.23
C SER A 356 -14.03 5.93 -15.42
N ALA A 357 -13.03 5.75 -16.29
CA ALA A 357 -12.40 4.46 -16.49
C ALA A 357 -11.64 3.95 -15.25
N PHE A 358 -11.20 4.82 -14.34
CA PHE A 358 -10.63 4.41 -13.07
C PHE A 358 -11.73 4.01 -12.08
N LEU A 359 -12.82 4.79 -12.02
CA LEU A 359 -13.97 4.49 -11.18
C LEU A 359 -14.62 3.16 -11.54
N ASP A 360 -14.73 2.83 -12.82
CA ASP A 360 -15.30 1.56 -13.32
C ASP A 360 -14.56 0.30 -12.86
N ARG A 361 -13.32 0.46 -12.35
CA ARG A 361 -12.55 -0.65 -11.80
C ARG A 361 -12.89 -1.00 -10.35
N PHE A 362 -13.79 -0.21 -9.75
CA PHE A 362 -14.30 -0.45 -8.42
C PHE A 362 -15.72 -0.99 -8.53
N GLY A 363 -15.88 -2.31 -8.37
CA GLY A 363 -17.16 -3.00 -8.53
C GLY A 363 -18.20 -2.60 -7.48
N PHE A 364 -17.75 -2.08 -6.34
CA PHE A 364 -18.61 -1.63 -5.24
C PHE A 364 -18.31 -0.18 -4.89
N THR A 365 -19.36 0.63 -4.71
CA THR A 365 -19.27 1.99 -4.17
C THR A 365 -20.08 2.09 -2.89
N LEU A 366 -19.41 2.26 -1.76
CA LEU A 366 -20.03 2.41 -0.45
C LEU A 366 -20.12 3.90 -0.11
N ARG A 367 -21.33 4.40 0.10
CA ARG A 367 -21.56 5.81 0.46
C ARG A 367 -21.63 5.95 1.97
N PHE A 368 -20.63 6.60 2.54
CA PHE A 368 -20.53 6.89 3.97
C PHE A 368 -21.23 8.19 4.30
N GLU A 369 -22.23 8.10 5.12
CA GLU A 369 -22.93 9.22 5.72
C GLU A 369 -22.56 9.34 7.20
N TYR A 370 -22.92 10.46 7.82
CA TYR A 370 -22.82 10.57 9.27
C TYR A 370 -23.76 9.56 9.94
N LEU A 371 -23.37 9.13 11.13
CA LEU A 371 -24.16 8.17 11.90
C LEU A 371 -25.55 8.74 12.25
N PRO A 372 -26.57 7.90 12.40
CA PRO A 372 -27.82 8.30 13.04
C PRO A 372 -27.55 8.94 14.40
N ALA A 373 -28.30 9.96 14.76
CA ALA A 373 -28.05 10.75 15.97
C ALA A 373 -27.93 9.89 17.25
N VAL A 374 -28.79 8.87 17.38
CA VAL A 374 -28.79 7.95 18.54
C VAL A 374 -27.46 7.18 18.63
N ASP A 375 -26.95 6.73 17.48
CA ASP A 375 -25.73 5.94 17.41
C ASP A 375 -24.49 6.81 17.62
N GLU A 376 -24.53 8.03 17.10
CA GLU A 376 -23.46 9.01 17.30
C GLU A 376 -23.35 9.42 18.78
N ALA A 377 -24.49 9.65 19.45
CA ALA A 377 -24.53 9.94 20.88
C ALA A 377 -24.01 8.75 21.71
N ALA A 378 -24.47 7.53 21.42
CA ALA A 378 -23.99 6.33 22.11
C ALA A 378 -22.48 6.14 21.96
N LEU A 379 -21.94 6.42 20.78
CA LEU A 379 -20.51 6.35 20.51
C LEU A 379 -19.72 7.43 21.28
N ILE A 380 -20.26 8.66 21.40
CA ILE A 380 -19.67 9.72 22.20
C ILE A 380 -19.61 9.32 23.68
N VAL A 381 -20.74 8.85 24.22
CA VAL A 381 -20.82 8.35 25.61
C VAL A 381 -19.76 7.29 25.87
N LYS A 382 -19.69 6.28 24.99
CA LYS A 382 -18.78 5.16 25.15
C LYS A 382 -17.31 5.56 25.13
N ARG A 383 -16.93 6.50 24.23
CA ARG A 383 -15.54 6.94 24.07
C ARG A 383 -15.09 8.01 25.05
N THR A 384 -15.99 8.80 25.56
CA THR A 384 -15.62 9.98 26.36
C THR A 384 -16.03 9.87 27.82
N GLY A 385 -17.00 9.02 28.14
CA GLY A 385 -17.57 8.90 29.47
C GLY A 385 -18.58 10.00 29.82
N LEU A 386 -18.98 10.84 28.84
CA LEU A 386 -20.07 11.79 29.04
C LEU A 386 -21.41 11.07 29.28
N THR A 387 -22.32 11.74 29.94
CA THR A 387 -23.69 11.19 30.09
C THR A 387 -24.43 11.18 28.75
N PRO A 388 -25.43 10.32 28.57
CA PRO A 388 -26.24 10.29 27.35
C PRO A 388 -26.87 11.67 27.04
N LYS A 389 -27.35 12.36 28.04
CA LYS A 389 -27.98 13.68 27.88
C LYS A 389 -26.98 14.73 27.35
N ALA A 390 -25.74 14.76 27.86
CA ALA A 390 -24.71 15.64 27.37
C ALA A 390 -24.29 15.30 25.93
N ALA A 391 -24.21 14.02 25.60
CA ALA A 391 -23.89 13.55 24.24
C ALA A 391 -25.02 13.94 23.25
N ASP A 392 -26.29 13.81 23.63
CA ASP A 392 -27.43 14.20 22.80
C ASP A 392 -27.39 15.68 22.43
N ILE A 393 -27.03 16.57 23.37
CA ILE A 393 -26.88 18.02 23.11
C ILE A 393 -25.79 18.27 22.05
N LEU A 394 -24.65 17.60 22.15
CA LEU A 394 -23.57 17.76 21.18
C LEU A 394 -23.97 17.25 19.79
N VAL A 395 -24.69 16.16 19.73
CA VAL A 395 -25.18 15.56 18.47
C VAL A 395 -26.27 16.39 17.84
N ASP A 396 -27.18 16.98 18.64
CA ASP A 396 -28.21 17.90 18.13
C ASP A 396 -27.58 19.16 17.51
N PHE A 397 -26.55 19.72 18.17
CA PHE A 397 -25.74 20.78 17.58
C PHE A 397 -25.13 20.34 16.24
N ALA A 398 -24.49 19.16 16.19
CA ALA A 398 -23.85 18.67 14.97
C ALA A 398 -24.86 18.45 13.84
N GLY A 399 -26.04 17.93 14.14
CA GLY A 399 -27.15 17.75 13.20
C GLY A 399 -27.59 19.07 12.59
N ALA A 400 -27.77 20.10 13.42
CA ALA A 400 -28.13 21.45 12.97
C ALA A 400 -27.03 22.06 12.11
N ALA A 401 -25.75 21.95 12.52
CA ALA A 401 -24.62 22.47 11.75
C ALA A 401 -24.45 21.75 10.40
N ARG A 402 -24.68 20.44 10.33
CA ARG A 402 -24.68 19.67 9.06
C ARG A 402 -25.80 20.14 8.13
N GLN A 403 -26.98 20.45 8.69
CA GLN A 403 -28.06 21.01 7.88
C GLN A 403 -27.72 22.40 7.34
N GLN A 404 -27.05 23.22 8.13
CA GLN A 404 -26.59 24.55 7.69
C GLN A 404 -25.52 24.43 6.60
N ALA A 405 -24.59 23.48 6.70
CA ALA A 405 -23.61 23.21 5.65
C ALA A 405 -24.30 22.78 4.34
N LYS A 406 -25.33 21.94 4.40
CA LYS A 406 -26.15 21.59 3.22
C LYS A 406 -26.84 22.78 2.59
N ASN A 407 -27.22 23.76 3.40
CA ASN A 407 -27.85 24.99 2.95
C ASN A 407 -26.83 26.07 2.45
N GLY A 408 -25.53 25.78 2.49
CA GLY A 408 -24.47 26.67 2.06
C GLY A 408 -24.12 27.81 3.05
N LEU A 409 -24.63 27.74 4.29
CA LEU A 409 -24.32 28.69 5.35
C LEU A 409 -23.02 28.40 6.09
N LEU A 410 -22.58 27.15 6.05
CA LEU A 410 -21.27 26.73 6.52
C LEU A 410 -20.50 26.08 5.35
N THR A 411 -19.22 26.33 5.27
CA THR A 411 -18.34 25.78 4.22
C THR A 411 -18.17 24.25 4.34
N GLN A 412 -18.29 23.74 5.56
CA GLN A 412 -18.20 22.29 5.86
C GLN A 412 -18.96 21.96 7.15
N PRO A 413 -19.47 20.75 7.32
CA PRO A 413 -20.07 20.33 8.58
C PRO A 413 -19.00 19.96 9.62
N PRO A 414 -19.31 20.08 10.93
CA PRO A 414 -18.46 19.54 11.98
C PRO A 414 -18.34 18.04 11.86
N SER A 415 -17.10 17.56 11.84
CA SER A 415 -16.79 16.14 11.73
C SER A 415 -16.96 15.42 13.07
N LEU A 416 -17.15 14.10 13.02
CA LEU A 416 -17.20 13.26 14.23
C LEU A 416 -15.90 13.36 15.06
N ARG A 417 -14.74 13.56 14.42
CA ARG A 417 -13.47 13.83 15.13
C ARG A 417 -13.50 15.10 15.97
N GLN A 418 -14.15 16.14 15.46
CA GLN A 418 -14.32 17.41 16.21
C GLN A 418 -15.27 17.22 17.38
N LEU A 419 -16.34 16.45 17.21
CA LEU A 419 -17.25 16.12 18.30
C LEU A 419 -16.57 15.31 19.40
N PHE A 420 -15.74 14.32 19.06
CA PHE A 420 -14.96 13.58 20.04
C PHE A 420 -13.95 14.47 20.77
N ALA A 421 -13.30 15.39 20.06
CA ALA A 421 -12.38 16.33 20.69
C ALA A 421 -13.10 17.25 21.66
N TRP A 422 -14.27 17.74 21.28
CA TRP A 422 -15.12 18.59 22.12
C TRP A 422 -15.59 17.82 23.35
N ALA A 423 -16.27 16.70 23.15
CA ALA A 423 -16.79 15.84 24.21
C ALA A 423 -15.68 15.35 25.16
N GLY A 424 -14.55 14.90 24.62
CA GLY A 424 -13.41 14.45 25.42
C GLY A 424 -12.74 15.54 26.25
N ALA A 425 -12.70 16.78 25.74
CA ALA A 425 -12.19 17.91 26.50
C ALA A 425 -13.13 18.25 27.67
N VAL A 426 -14.43 18.23 27.43
CA VAL A 426 -15.44 18.48 28.48
C VAL A 426 -15.38 17.37 29.54
N ALA A 427 -15.33 16.12 29.15
CA ALA A 427 -15.20 14.98 30.07
C ALA A 427 -13.94 15.07 30.97
N LYS A 428 -12.91 15.80 30.54
CA LYS A 428 -11.70 16.09 31.31
C LYS A 428 -11.81 17.37 32.15
N GLY A 429 -12.97 18.00 32.18
CA GLY A 429 -13.24 19.18 33.05
C GLY A 429 -13.02 20.54 32.36
N LEU A 430 -12.79 20.59 31.03
CA LEU A 430 -12.73 21.86 30.33
C LEU A 430 -14.15 22.45 30.21
N PRO A 431 -14.37 23.78 30.47
CA PRO A 431 -15.66 24.40 30.23
C PRO A 431 -16.16 24.17 28.80
N VAL A 432 -17.45 23.87 28.63
CA VAL A 432 -18.06 23.45 27.36
C VAL A 432 -17.82 24.43 26.23
N GLN A 433 -17.90 25.75 26.51
CA GLN A 433 -17.66 26.83 25.55
C GLN A 433 -16.19 26.88 25.10
N ILE A 434 -15.23 26.73 26.05
CA ILE A 434 -13.80 26.71 25.72
C ILE A 434 -13.44 25.47 24.90
N ALA A 435 -14.03 24.32 25.27
CA ALA A 435 -13.86 23.09 24.52
C ALA A 435 -14.42 23.21 23.10
N PHE A 436 -15.59 23.83 22.93
CA PHE A 436 -16.21 24.12 21.64
C PHE A 436 -15.33 25.05 20.79
N GLN A 437 -14.85 26.15 21.38
CA GLN A 437 -13.94 27.09 20.69
C GLN A 437 -12.72 26.36 20.10
N ASN A 438 -12.07 25.51 20.91
CA ASN A 438 -10.86 24.81 20.50
C ASN A 438 -11.12 23.66 19.53
N ALA A 439 -12.17 22.90 19.73
CA ALA A 439 -12.45 21.71 18.96
C ALA A 439 -13.15 22.00 17.63
N VAL A 440 -13.97 23.04 17.56
CA VAL A 440 -14.81 23.37 16.42
C VAL A 440 -14.43 24.73 15.85
N ILE A 441 -14.73 25.85 16.54
CA ILE A 441 -14.64 27.20 15.98
C ILE A 441 -13.28 27.47 15.34
N ASN A 442 -12.18 27.26 16.08
CA ASN A 442 -10.83 27.57 15.62
C ASN A 442 -10.38 26.77 14.37
N LYS A 443 -11.20 25.82 13.90
CA LYS A 443 -10.93 25.00 12.72
C LYS A 443 -11.78 25.38 11.51
N PHE A 444 -12.63 26.38 11.67
CA PHE A 444 -13.46 26.89 10.60
C PHE A 444 -12.94 28.24 10.09
N PRO A 445 -13.24 28.61 8.83
CA PRO A 445 -12.98 29.95 8.33
C PRO A 445 -13.73 31.01 9.17
N ALA A 446 -13.17 32.21 9.24
CA ALA A 446 -13.70 33.29 10.09
C ALA A 446 -15.14 33.72 9.73
N ASP A 447 -15.54 33.55 8.48
CA ASP A 447 -16.90 33.84 8.00
C ASP A 447 -17.97 32.87 8.53
N CYS A 448 -17.56 31.67 8.98
CA CYS A 448 -18.44 30.69 9.59
C CYS A 448 -18.62 30.86 11.10
N GLU A 449 -17.77 31.68 11.75
CA GLU A 449 -17.71 31.80 13.21
C GLU A 449 -19.05 32.31 13.80
N ALA A 450 -19.60 33.37 13.23
CA ALA A 450 -20.86 33.97 13.71
C ALA A 450 -22.01 32.95 13.68
N GLU A 451 -22.11 32.16 12.62
CA GLU A 451 -23.14 31.16 12.45
C GLU A 451 -22.98 30.01 13.43
N LEU A 452 -21.75 29.53 13.63
CA LEU A 452 -21.45 28.50 14.61
C LEU A 452 -21.72 28.92 16.04
N LEU A 453 -21.42 30.15 16.39
CA LEU A 453 -21.74 30.74 17.71
C LEU A 453 -23.24 30.89 17.90
N ALA A 454 -23.98 31.31 16.87
CA ALA A 454 -25.44 31.42 16.93
C ALA A 454 -26.09 30.02 17.12
N LEU A 455 -25.59 28.98 16.40
CA LEU A 455 -26.01 27.62 16.61
C LEU A 455 -25.66 27.10 18.00
N TYR A 456 -24.47 27.39 18.50
CA TYR A 456 -24.08 27.02 19.86
C TYR A 456 -25.04 27.62 20.89
N ALA A 457 -25.32 28.93 20.81
CA ALA A 457 -26.24 29.61 21.72
C ALA A 457 -27.68 29.07 21.65
N ALA A 458 -28.09 28.56 20.47
CA ALA A 458 -29.43 28.01 20.27
C ALA A 458 -29.58 26.55 20.74
N LYS A 459 -28.49 25.78 20.72
CA LYS A 459 -28.51 24.32 20.95
C LYS A 459 -27.84 23.88 22.25
N VAL A 460 -26.94 24.67 22.81
CA VAL A 460 -26.16 24.30 23.98
C VAL A 460 -26.51 25.23 25.14
N ASP A 461 -27.45 24.81 25.97
CA ASP A 461 -27.68 25.45 27.25
C ASP A 461 -26.59 25.00 28.24
N GLU A 462 -25.68 25.92 28.61
CA GLU A 462 -24.55 25.58 29.48
C GLU A 462 -24.96 25.16 30.89
N VAL A 463 -26.11 25.59 31.38
CA VAL A 463 -26.60 25.23 32.71
C VAL A 463 -27.12 23.79 32.64
N GLU A 464 -27.93 23.50 31.60
CA GLU A 464 -28.45 22.16 31.38
C GLU A 464 -27.30 21.17 31.09
N PHE A 465 -26.32 21.60 30.27
CA PHE A 465 -25.15 20.79 29.95
C PHE A 465 -24.30 20.46 31.19
N LYS A 466 -24.04 21.47 32.08
CA LYS A 466 -23.34 21.23 33.35
C LYS A 466 -24.11 20.32 34.30
N GLY A 467 -25.42 20.38 34.29
CA GLY A 467 -26.27 19.46 35.05
C GLY A 467 -26.37 18.05 34.47
N ALA A 468 -25.91 17.89 33.23
CA ALA A 468 -25.95 16.62 32.50
C ALA A 468 -24.56 15.91 32.48
N ILE A 469 -23.49 16.55 32.91
CA ILE A 469 -22.19 15.93 33.11
C ILE A 469 -22.16 15.25 34.47
#